data_8713d3eb5bc326746ba9d7bd1331c5e0
#
_entry.id   8713d3eb5bc326746ba9d7bd1331c5e0
#
_cell.length_a   1.000
_cell.length_b   1.000
_cell.length_c   1.000
_cell.angle_alpha   90.00
_cell.angle_beta   90.00
_cell.angle_gamma   90.00
#
_symmetry.space_group_name_H-M   'P 1'
#
loop_
_entity.id
_entity.type
_entity.pdbx_description
1 polymer ?
#
loop_
_entity_poly.entity_id
_entity_poly.type
_entity_poly.pdbx_seq_one_letter_code
_entity_poly.pdbx_strand_id
1 'polypeptide(L)'
;MPVNAHKALVSRPSGFKYALNLTDEQEKTLRDARDDIRGAISAEFGTFAKSLSDELLFEDLAPLFSRNIQTPKFRMQGSFSYRTCNQPAHVPPQEIDLDDGLFMPVSYFQKGQDRSPVVHSAAYFFIIERILAPLCEKKGWELGTDKPSCIRVKVDDTMHTDLALYSVPDADFQRILKDAQNRGADFSTELMMEDTAYRMLSQDEIMLAHRNEGWKKSDPRRLEDWFLNAVKEYGEQVRTVSRCLKGWKDFQWQNGRLASIALMAAVVSVFEKASAGIPSDRDDIALLRVAEDLPEFLDNEIPNPVVAGERLDEGWKPEERSDFVAKAKVLAQRLADALVHSSDRALAVEALQDQFGGRIPDDLTLYVPDAGLETKSDDLAAPAALTLGMVDKMEAENNDLAAVNKQGGGRYG
;
A
#
# COMPACT_ATOMS: atom_id res chain seq x y z
N MET A 1 0.98 -8.97 38.10
CA MET A 1 -0.04 -9.00 37.02
C MET A 1 0.59 -8.46 35.76
N PRO A 2 0.42 -9.12 34.61
CA PRO A 2 0.85 -8.59 33.31
C PRO A 2 0.38 -7.16 33.08
N VAL A 3 0.98 -6.49 32.10
CA VAL A 3 0.66 -5.09 31.76
C VAL A 3 -0.27 -5.04 30.55
N ASN A 4 -1.36 -4.29 30.65
CA ASN A 4 -2.19 -3.91 29.52
C ASN A 4 -1.71 -2.57 28.97
N ALA A 5 -1.15 -2.57 27.76
CA ALA A 5 -0.65 -1.39 27.05
C ALA A 5 -1.59 -0.91 25.93
N HIS A 6 -2.84 -1.42 25.85
CA HIS A 6 -3.78 -1.04 24.81
C HIS A 6 -3.95 0.49 24.70
N LYS A 7 -4.10 1.17 25.87
CA LYS A 7 -4.22 2.63 25.87
C LYS A 7 -2.97 3.34 25.33
N ALA A 8 -1.77 2.81 25.61
CA ALA A 8 -0.53 3.37 25.09
C ALA A 8 -0.46 3.25 23.54
N LEU A 9 -1.15 2.28 22.95
CA LEU A 9 -1.25 2.16 21.50
C LEU A 9 -2.34 3.07 20.89
N VAL A 10 -3.51 3.23 21.53
CA VAL A 10 -4.69 3.79 20.84
C VAL A 10 -5.33 5.02 21.47
N SER A 11 -4.88 5.48 22.66
CA SER A 11 -5.49 6.64 23.33
C SER A 11 -5.24 7.94 22.58
N ARG A 12 -6.27 8.78 22.48
CA ARG A 12 -6.15 10.15 21.95
C ARG A 12 -5.66 11.11 23.03
N PRO A 13 -4.81 12.06 22.71
CA PRO A 13 -4.05 12.24 21.45
C PRO A 13 -2.70 11.53 21.47
N SER A 14 -2.27 10.95 22.58
CA SER A 14 -0.89 10.56 22.87
C SER A 14 -0.52 9.12 22.53
N GLY A 15 -1.48 8.25 22.20
CA GLY A 15 -1.19 6.86 21.87
C GLY A 15 -0.39 6.71 20.57
N PHE A 16 0.40 5.64 20.47
CA PHE A 16 1.29 5.37 19.34
C PHE A 16 0.60 5.49 17.97
N LYS A 17 -0.63 4.99 17.84
CA LYS A 17 -1.45 5.13 16.62
C LYS A 17 -1.59 6.58 16.14
N TYR A 18 -1.66 7.54 17.09
CA TYR A 18 -1.78 8.95 16.75
C TYR A 18 -0.43 9.59 16.46
N ALA A 19 0.65 9.13 17.10
CA ALA A 19 2.00 9.52 16.74
C ALA A 19 2.42 9.04 15.32
N LEU A 20 1.70 8.06 14.78
CA LEU A 20 1.87 7.60 13.40
C LEU A 20 1.04 8.41 12.39
N ASN A 21 0.17 9.32 12.82
CA ASN A 21 -0.59 10.14 11.88
C ASN A 21 0.30 11.21 11.24
N LEU A 22 0.01 11.51 9.99
CA LEU A 22 0.54 12.72 9.37
C LEU A 22 -0.04 13.95 10.07
N THR A 23 0.66 15.05 10.01
CA THR A 23 0.10 16.34 10.41
C THR A 23 -0.90 16.83 9.36
N ASP A 24 -1.83 17.70 9.78
CA ASP A 24 -2.79 18.32 8.86
C ASP A 24 -2.08 19.07 7.73
N GLU A 25 -0.92 19.67 8.00
CA GLU A 25 -0.09 20.36 7.03
C GLU A 25 0.50 19.40 5.99
N GLN A 26 1.05 18.26 6.42
CA GLN A 26 1.58 17.23 5.52
C GLN A 26 0.50 16.64 4.63
N GLU A 27 -0.65 16.27 5.22
CA GLU A 27 -1.79 15.78 4.44
C GLU A 27 -2.25 16.82 3.40
N LYS A 28 -2.36 18.09 3.81
CA LYS A 28 -2.76 19.16 2.93
C LYS A 28 -1.76 19.37 1.80
N THR A 29 -0.46 19.42 2.11
CA THR A 29 0.61 19.60 1.12
C THR A 29 0.58 18.50 0.06
N LEU A 30 0.46 17.22 0.47
CA LEU A 30 0.38 16.11 -0.47
C LEU A 30 -0.89 16.12 -1.31
N ARG A 31 -2.04 16.50 -0.73
CA ARG A 31 -3.30 16.62 -1.47
C ARG A 31 -3.26 17.78 -2.46
N ASP A 32 -2.74 18.93 -2.06
CA ASP A 32 -2.56 20.08 -2.94
C ASP A 32 -1.60 19.74 -4.11
N ALA A 33 -0.50 19.04 -3.82
CA ALA A 33 0.44 18.60 -4.86
C ALA A 33 -0.23 17.63 -5.85
N ARG A 34 -0.97 16.63 -5.35
CA ARG A 34 -1.77 15.72 -6.18
C ARG A 34 -2.75 16.49 -7.07
N ASP A 35 -3.46 17.46 -6.52
CA ASP A 35 -4.48 18.24 -7.25
C ASP A 35 -3.84 19.14 -8.31
N ASP A 36 -2.70 19.75 -8.02
CA ASP A 36 -1.89 20.50 -9.00
C ASP A 36 -1.40 19.59 -10.15
N ILE A 37 -0.91 18.38 -9.83
CA ILE A 37 -0.48 17.37 -10.81
C ILE A 37 -1.65 16.96 -11.71
N ARG A 38 -2.79 16.59 -11.10
CA ARG A 38 -4.02 16.21 -11.83
C ARG A 38 -4.53 17.36 -12.71
N GLY A 39 -4.50 18.59 -12.18
CA GLY A 39 -4.91 19.79 -12.89
C GLY A 39 -4.04 20.08 -14.12
N ALA A 40 -2.72 20.02 -13.97
CA ALA A 40 -1.78 20.22 -15.07
C ALA A 40 -1.98 19.17 -16.19
N ILE A 41 -2.07 17.90 -15.81
CA ILE A 41 -2.29 16.83 -16.78
C ILE A 41 -3.65 16.99 -17.48
N SER A 42 -4.72 17.30 -16.75
CA SER A 42 -6.06 17.48 -17.32
C SER A 42 -6.14 18.64 -18.29
N ALA A 43 -5.43 19.73 -18.02
CA ALA A 43 -5.40 20.91 -18.85
C ALA A 43 -4.58 20.73 -20.14
N GLU A 44 -3.40 20.10 -20.02
CA GLU A 44 -2.41 20.11 -21.09
C GLU A 44 -2.39 18.82 -21.92
N PHE A 45 -2.94 17.71 -21.41
CA PHE A 45 -2.85 16.42 -22.08
C PHE A 45 -3.35 16.45 -23.52
N GLY A 46 -4.50 17.08 -23.75
CA GLY A 46 -5.10 17.18 -25.07
C GLY A 46 -4.27 18.01 -26.05
N THR A 47 -3.73 19.13 -25.60
CA THR A 47 -2.91 20.02 -26.41
C THR A 47 -1.57 19.36 -26.74
N PHE A 48 -0.96 18.73 -25.73
CA PHE A 48 0.35 18.10 -25.88
C PHE A 48 0.29 16.86 -26.78
N ALA A 49 -0.71 16.01 -26.58
CA ALA A 49 -0.93 14.85 -27.44
C ALA A 49 -1.14 15.26 -28.92
N LYS A 50 -1.77 16.41 -29.16
CA LYS A 50 -1.99 16.96 -30.49
C LYS A 50 -0.68 17.49 -31.11
N SER A 51 0.15 18.19 -30.34
CA SER A 51 1.45 18.69 -30.83
C SER A 51 2.42 17.56 -31.16
N LEU A 52 2.43 16.47 -30.42
CA LEU A 52 3.26 15.29 -30.72
C LEU A 52 2.86 14.58 -32.02
N SER A 53 1.57 14.68 -32.42
CA SER A 53 1.15 14.13 -33.71
C SER A 53 1.81 14.85 -34.90
N ASP A 54 2.24 16.08 -34.69
CA ASP A 54 2.86 16.92 -35.70
C ASP A 54 4.42 16.80 -35.71
N GLU A 55 5.01 16.14 -34.69
CA GLU A 55 6.45 15.89 -34.64
C GLU A 55 6.80 14.56 -35.32
N LEU A 56 7.74 14.61 -36.30
CA LEU A 56 8.21 13.48 -37.12
C LEU A 56 8.70 12.24 -36.35
N LEU A 57 9.06 12.40 -35.07
CA LEU A 57 9.51 11.31 -34.20
C LEU A 57 8.38 10.32 -33.82
N PHE A 58 7.11 10.66 -34.08
CA PHE A 58 5.93 9.89 -33.70
C PHE A 58 4.93 9.72 -34.83
N GLU A 59 5.40 9.70 -36.11
CA GLU A 59 4.51 9.54 -37.27
C GLU A 59 3.59 8.32 -37.19
N ASP A 60 4.07 7.22 -36.59
CA ASP A 60 3.24 6.02 -36.35
C ASP A 60 2.16 6.23 -35.27
N LEU A 61 2.31 7.24 -34.41
CA LEU A 61 1.38 7.58 -33.31
C LEU A 61 0.41 8.71 -33.67
N ALA A 62 0.72 9.51 -34.71
CA ALA A 62 -0.09 10.62 -35.18
C ALA A 62 -1.58 10.29 -35.38
N PRO A 63 -1.95 9.12 -35.98
CA PRO A 63 -3.34 8.72 -36.14
C PRO A 63 -4.07 8.46 -34.81
N LEU A 64 -3.35 8.16 -33.74
CA LEU A 64 -3.91 7.86 -32.42
C LEU A 64 -4.33 9.15 -31.71
N PHE A 65 -3.56 10.22 -31.87
CA PHE A 65 -3.79 11.51 -31.23
C PHE A 65 -4.76 12.43 -31.99
N SER A 66 -5.12 12.07 -33.23
CA SER A 66 -6.07 12.84 -34.06
C SER A 66 -7.55 12.60 -33.73
N ARG A 67 -7.86 11.61 -32.90
CA ARG A 67 -9.24 11.27 -32.49
C ARG A 67 -9.54 11.81 -31.11
N ASN A 68 -10.78 12.21 -30.85
CA ASN A 68 -11.34 12.75 -29.59
C ASN A 68 -10.48 12.47 -28.36
N ILE A 69 -9.57 13.41 -28.03
CA ILE A 69 -8.68 13.33 -26.90
C ILE A 69 -9.52 13.39 -25.62
N GLN A 70 -9.60 12.30 -24.91
CA GLN A 70 -10.34 12.24 -23.66
C GLN A 70 -9.46 12.70 -22.50
N THR A 71 -10.04 13.45 -21.57
CA THR A 71 -9.33 13.86 -20.35
C THR A 71 -9.02 12.64 -19.50
N PRO A 72 -7.77 12.47 -19.09
CA PRO A 72 -7.38 11.38 -18.16
C PRO A 72 -8.24 11.37 -16.89
N LYS A 73 -8.41 10.20 -16.29
CA LYS A 73 -9.05 10.03 -15.00
C LYS A 73 -8.05 9.57 -13.96
N PHE A 74 -8.33 9.91 -12.71
CA PHE A 74 -7.40 9.68 -11.61
C PHE A 74 -8.08 8.92 -10.48
N ARG A 75 -7.29 8.16 -9.72
CA ARG A 75 -7.72 7.52 -8.48
C ARG A 75 -6.56 7.39 -7.53
N MET A 76 -6.75 7.88 -6.32
CA MET A 76 -5.79 7.70 -5.23
C MET A 76 -5.67 6.23 -4.85
N GLN A 77 -4.46 5.78 -4.55
CA GLN A 77 -4.10 4.39 -4.30
C GLN A 77 -3.25 4.25 -3.03
N GLY A 78 -2.74 3.05 -2.79
CA GLY A 78 -1.72 2.78 -1.80
C GLY A 78 -2.16 3.09 -0.37
N SER A 79 -1.21 3.48 0.45
CA SER A 79 -1.38 3.65 1.89
C SER A 79 -2.42 4.69 2.28
N PHE A 80 -2.64 5.71 1.44
CA PHE A 80 -3.69 6.71 1.64
C PHE A 80 -5.09 6.12 1.45
N SER A 81 -5.31 5.31 0.40
CA SER A 81 -6.61 4.68 0.16
C SER A 81 -6.95 3.63 1.22
N TYR A 82 -5.97 2.88 1.69
CA TYR A 82 -6.15 1.88 2.78
C TYR A 82 -6.25 2.50 4.17
N ARG A 83 -5.97 3.80 4.31
CA ARG A 83 -5.84 4.51 5.59
C ARG A 83 -4.75 3.89 6.48
N THR A 84 -3.63 3.52 5.87
CA THR A 84 -2.46 2.95 6.55
C THR A 84 -1.19 3.79 6.36
N CYS A 85 -1.33 5.02 5.85
CA CYS A 85 -0.21 5.95 5.77
C CYS A 85 0.27 6.31 7.17
N ASN A 86 1.58 6.32 7.36
CA ASN A 86 2.23 6.64 8.62
C ASN A 86 3.22 7.79 8.43
N GLN A 87 3.38 8.57 9.49
CA GLN A 87 4.56 9.41 9.70
C GLN A 87 5.78 8.50 9.82
N PRO A 88 6.80 8.62 8.96
CA PRO A 88 8.01 7.81 9.06
C PRO A 88 8.81 8.09 10.34
N ALA A 89 9.66 7.15 10.73
CA ALA A 89 10.49 7.29 11.93
C ALA A 89 11.74 8.13 11.73
N HIS A 90 12.31 8.11 10.53
CA HIS A 90 13.58 8.74 10.16
C HIS A 90 13.39 9.60 8.92
N VAL A 91 13.10 10.86 9.09
CA VAL A 91 12.88 11.82 8.01
C VAL A 91 13.97 12.90 8.04
N PRO A 92 14.82 13.02 7.03
CA PRO A 92 15.14 12.04 5.98
C PRO A 92 15.90 10.82 6.52
N PRO A 93 16.11 9.73 5.83
CA PRO A 93 15.90 9.52 4.37
C PRO A 93 14.52 8.93 4.02
N GLN A 94 13.69 8.58 5.01
CA GLN A 94 12.35 8.09 4.74
C GLN A 94 11.46 9.26 4.31
N GLU A 95 10.56 9.00 3.38
CA GLU A 95 9.63 9.98 2.83
C GLU A 95 8.19 9.51 2.98
N ILE A 96 7.25 10.45 3.06
CA ILE A 96 5.83 10.18 3.00
C ILE A 96 5.45 10.08 1.52
N ASP A 97 4.80 8.99 1.16
CA ASP A 97 4.43 8.65 -0.21
C ASP A 97 2.91 8.74 -0.41
N LEU A 98 2.46 9.49 -1.41
CA LEU A 98 1.10 9.48 -1.89
C LEU A 98 1.04 8.85 -3.27
N ASP A 99 0.46 7.65 -3.34
CA ASP A 99 0.23 6.95 -4.60
C ASP A 99 -1.03 7.47 -5.30
N ASP A 100 -0.91 7.81 -6.59
CA ASP A 100 -2.03 8.17 -7.45
C ASP A 100 -1.98 7.37 -8.77
N GLY A 101 -3.12 7.04 -9.31
CA GLY A 101 -3.25 6.34 -10.59
C GLY A 101 -3.88 7.24 -11.65
N LEU A 102 -3.29 7.28 -12.83
CA LEU A 102 -3.82 7.92 -14.00
C LEU A 102 -4.33 6.89 -14.99
N PHE A 103 -5.58 7.01 -15.42
CA PHE A 103 -6.30 6.03 -16.24
C PHE A 103 -6.68 6.63 -17.59
N MET A 104 -6.33 5.91 -18.66
CA MET A 104 -6.67 6.23 -20.05
C MET A 104 -7.35 5.05 -20.75
N PRO A 105 -8.25 5.30 -21.73
CA PRO A 105 -8.86 4.22 -22.50
C PRO A 105 -7.83 3.51 -23.37
N VAL A 106 -7.98 2.20 -23.52
CA VAL A 106 -7.07 1.36 -24.31
C VAL A 106 -7.06 1.74 -25.79
N SER A 107 -8.17 2.24 -26.34
CA SER A 107 -8.25 2.73 -27.72
C SER A 107 -7.28 3.86 -28.02
N TYR A 108 -6.85 4.58 -26.99
CA TYR A 108 -5.81 5.61 -27.08
C TYR A 108 -4.46 5.01 -27.52
N PHE A 109 -4.24 3.74 -27.24
CA PHE A 109 -3.01 3.00 -27.46
C PHE A 109 -3.15 1.87 -28.49
N GLN A 110 -4.31 1.76 -29.17
CA GLN A 110 -4.57 0.69 -30.13
C GLN A 110 -4.57 1.18 -31.58
N LYS A 111 -3.96 0.39 -32.46
CA LYS A 111 -4.05 0.53 -33.90
C LYS A 111 -4.92 -0.63 -34.44
N GLY A 112 -6.21 -0.36 -34.71
CA GLY A 112 -7.13 -1.38 -35.23
C GLY A 112 -7.98 -2.08 -34.17
N GLN A 113 -8.31 -3.36 -34.37
CA GLN A 113 -9.18 -4.16 -33.49
C GLN A 113 -8.39 -4.95 -32.43
N ASP A 114 -7.07 -4.82 -32.38
CA ASP A 114 -6.24 -5.49 -31.38
C ASP A 114 -6.42 -4.84 -30.02
N ARG A 115 -6.63 -5.64 -28.97
CA ARG A 115 -6.85 -5.16 -27.60
C ARG A 115 -5.57 -4.84 -26.84
N SER A 116 -4.41 -5.16 -27.38
CA SER A 116 -3.12 -4.86 -26.77
C SER A 116 -2.68 -3.43 -27.05
N PRO A 117 -2.23 -2.65 -26.07
CA PRO A 117 -1.74 -1.29 -26.29
C PRO A 117 -0.58 -1.27 -27.29
N VAL A 118 -0.71 -0.50 -28.37
CA VAL A 118 0.29 -0.40 -29.46
C VAL A 118 1.37 0.63 -29.13
N VAL A 119 1.02 1.68 -28.36
CA VAL A 119 2.00 2.68 -27.92
C VAL A 119 2.90 2.05 -26.88
N HIS A 120 4.20 2.16 -27.07
CA HIS A 120 5.14 1.81 -26.02
C HIS A 120 4.84 2.60 -24.76
N SER A 121 4.77 1.93 -23.64
CA SER A 121 4.58 2.56 -22.32
C SER A 121 5.52 3.73 -22.07
N ALA A 122 6.75 3.65 -22.61
CA ALA A 122 7.73 4.72 -22.56
C ALA A 122 7.23 6.06 -23.18
N ALA A 123 6.44 6.01 -24.25
CA ALA A 123 5.85 7.23 -24.82
C ALA A 123 4.81 7.85 -23.88
N TYR A 124 4.06 7.02 -23.15
CA TYR A 124 3.11 7.52 -22.17
C TYR A 124 3.81 8.22 -21.01
N PHE A 125 4.88 7.63 -20.47
CA PHE A 125 5.74 8.29 -19.48
C PHE A 125 6.30 9.62 -20.02
N PHE A 126 6.84 9.62 -21.23
CA PHE A 126 7.40 10.83 -21.85
C PHE A 126 6.37 11.97 -21.94
N ILE A 127 5.13 11.69 -22.38
CA ILE A 127 4.07 12.70 -22.49
C ILE A 127 3.77 13.31 -21.12
N ILE A 128 3.55 12.47 -20.11
CA ILE A 128 3.19 12.97 -18.78
C ILE A 128 4.34 13.73 -18.14
N GLU A 129 5.57 13.27 -18.27
CA GLU A 129 6.76 13.97 -17.78
C GLU A 129 6.94 15.34 -18.42
N ARG A 130 6.71 15.44 -19.72
CA ARG A 130 6.78 16.73 -20.45
C ARG A 130 5.70 17.71 -19.99
N ILE A 131 4.51 17.23 -19.62
CA ILE A 131 3.46 18.04 -19.04
C ILE A 131 3.81 18.49 -17.63
N LEU A 132 4.42 17.60 -16.83
CA LEU A 132 4.74 17.89 -15.43
C LEU A 132 6.00 18.73 -15.25
N ALA A 133 6.96 18.69 -16.18
CA ALA A 133 8.22 19.40 -16.04
C ALA A 133 8.04 20.91 -15.78
N PRO A 134 7.20 21.67 -16.52
CA PRO A 134 6.97 23.10 -16.24
C PRO A 134 6.29 23.34 -14.88
N LEU A 135 5.40 22.44 -14.44
CA LEU A 135 4.79 22.53 -13.13
C LEU A 135 5.83 22.35 -12.03
N CYS A 136 6.67 21.31 -12.15
CA CYS A 136 7.73 21.02 -11.19
C CYS A 136 8.73 22.19 -11.10
N GLU A 137 9.17 22.73 -12.23
CA GLU A 137 10.03 23.92 -12.26
C GLU A 137 9.39 25.12 -11.55
N LYS A 138 8.12 25.41 -11.85
CA LYS A 138 7.36 26.51 -11.22
C LYS A 138 7.21 26.35 -9.72
N LYS A 139 7.04 25.12 -9.23
CA LYS A 139 6.80 24.80 -7.83
C LYS A 139 8.08 24.53 -7.04
N GLY A 140 9.23 24.39 -7.71
CA GLY A 140 10.48 23.97 -7.11
C GLY A 140 10.48 22.50 -6.71
N TRP A 141 9.68 21.67 -7.39
CA TRP A 141 9.59 20.23 -7.18
C TRP A 141 10.59 19.50 -8.07
N GLU A 142 11.01 18.31 -7.63
CA GLU A 142 11.87 17.43 -8.42
C GLU A 142 11.03 16.38 -9.16
N LEU A 143 11.26 16.25 -10.48
CA LEU A 143 10.63 15.22 -11.31
C LEU A 143 11.56 14.02 -11.46
N GLY A 144 11.24 12.91 -10.80
CA GLY A 144 12.01 11.66 -10.89
C GLY A 144 11.58 10.83 -12.11
N THR A 145 12.60 10.40 -12.88
CA THR A 145 12.41 9.60 -14.11
C THR A 145 13.01 8.20 -14.03
N ASP A 146 13.48 7.79 -12.87
CA ASP A 146 14.20 6.55 -12.61
C ASP A 146 13.29 5.39 -12.24
N LYS A 147 12.09 5.68 -11.73
CA LYS A 147 11.13 4.64 -11.34
C LYS A 147 10.55 3.92 -12.56
N PRO A 148 10.57 2.56 -12.57
CA PRO A 148 10.13 1.84 -13.76
C PRO A 148 8.60 1.82 -13.97
N SER A 149 7.79 1.95 -12.91
CA SER A 149 6.33 1.76 -12.94
C SER A 149 5.51 3.00 -12.57
N CYS A 150 6.14 4.10 -12.19
CA CYS A 150 5.47 5.36 -11.86
C CYS A 150 6.33 6.57 -12.25
N ILE A 151 5.73 7.75 -12.22
CA ILE A 151 6.40 9.03 -12.27
C ILE A 151 6.41 9.57 -10.85
N ARG A 152 7.59 9.80 -10.30
CA ARG A 152 7.76 10.38 -8.98
C ARG A 152 7.86 11.90 -9.08
N VAL A 153 7.02 12.59 -8.31
CA VAL A 153 7.12 14.03 -8.09
C VAL A 153 7.50 14.27 -6.65
N LYS A 154 8.74 14.64 -6.40
CA LYS A 154 9.25 14.95 -5.07
C LYS A 154 8.88 16.38 -4.73
N VAL A 155 7.99 16.53 -3.75
CA VAL A 155 7.42 17.82 -3.33
C VAL A 155 8.42 18.58 -2.47
N ASP A 156 9.11 17.86 -1.58
CA ASP A 156 10.22 18.33 -0.76
C ASP A 156 11.10 17.14 -0.32
N ASP A 157 12.03 17.37 0.63
CA ASP A 157 12.94 16.33 1.13
C ASP A 157 12.25 15.25 1.98
N THR A 158 10.96 15.40 2.26
CA THR A 158 10.19 14.54 3.17
C THR A 158 8.96 13.90 2.53
N MET A 159 8.54 14.39 1.37
CA MET A 159 7.26 14.00 0.74
C MET A 159 7.36 13.90 -0.77
N HIS A 160 6.72 12.88 -1.33
CA HIS A 160 6.55 12.73 -2.78
C HIS A 160 5.19 12.16 -3.15
N THR A 161 4.85 12.31 -4.44
CA THR A 161 3.69 11.67 -5.06
C THR A 161 4.19 10.75 -6.17
N ASP A 162 3.76 9.49 -6.15
CA ASP A 162 4.02 8.50 -7.19
C ASP A 162 2.78 8.35 -8.08
N LEU A 163 2.91 8.71 -9.35
CA LEU A 163 1.85 8.62 -10.35
C LEU A 163 2.03 7.39 -11.23
N ALA A 164 1.22 6.37 -11.01
CA ALA A 164 1.17 5.16 -11.82
C ALA A 164 0.26 5.38 -13.05
N LEU A 165 0.69 4.88 -14.23
CA LEU A 165 0.01 5.11 -15.50
C LEU A 165 -0.71 3.83 -15.96
N TYR A 166 -2.03 3.88 -16.10
CA TYR A 166 -2.87 2.74 -16.46
C TYR A 166 -3.61 2.92 -17.79
N SER A 167 -3.80 1.82 -18.49
CA SER A 167 -4.75 1.70 -19.55
C SER A 167 -5.90 0.76 -19.18
N VAL A 168 -7.14 1.13 -19.54
CA VAL A 168 -8.37 0.39 -19.24
C VAL A 168 -9.20 0.19 -20.50
N PRO A 169 -10.09 -0.83 -20.58
CA PRO A 169 -11.04 -0.97 -21.68
C PRO A 169 -11.90 0.27 -21.89
N ASP A 170 -12.20 0.59 -23.15
CA ASP A 170 -12.99 1.79 -23.51
C ASP A 170 -14.37 1.82 -22.87
N ALA A 171 -15.04 0.68 -22.80
CA ALA A 171 -16.35 0.57 -22.14
C ALA A 171 -16.28 0.94 -20.66
N ASP A 172 -15.23 0.52 -19.99
CA ASP A 172 -14.97 0.82 -18.59
C ASP A 172 -14.63 2.30 -18.39
N PHE A 173 -13.79 2.86 -19.27
CA PHE A 173 -13.49 4.29 -19.24
C PHE A 173 -14.72 5.16 -19.45
N GLN A 174 -15.64 4.77 -20.34
CA GLN A 174 -16.92 5.46 -20.54
C GLN A 174 -17.82 5.42 -19.29
N ARG A 175 -17.78 4.36 -18.50
CA ARG A 175 -18.48 4.30 -17.21
C ARG A 175 -17.92 5.33 -16.24
N ILE A 176 -16.58 5.37 -16.10
CA ILE A 176 -15.90 6.37 -15.25
C ILE A 176 -16.29 7.79 -15.66
N LEU A 177 -16.34 8.08 -16.97
CA LEU A 177 -16.74 9.39 -17.49
C LEU A 177 -18.18 9.76 -17.14
N LYS A 178 -19.12 8.84 -17.32
CA LYS A 178 -20.54 9.08 -17.01
C LYS A 178 -20.77 9.35 -15.54
N ASP A 179 -20.13 8.58 -14.70
CA ASP A 179 -20.24 8.76 -13.25
C ASP A 179 -19.61 10.09 -12.81
N ALA A 180 -18.53 10.53 -13.44
CA ALA A 180 -17.94 11.85 -13.18
C ALA A 180 -18.84 13.02 -13.65
N GLN A 181 -19.61 12.88 -14.72
CA GLN A 181 -20.51 13.92 -15.25
C GLN A 181 -21.79 14.10 -14.42
N ASN A 182 -22.24 13.05 -13.74
CA ASN A 182 -23.45 13.10 -12.89
C ASN A 182 -23.20 13.76 -11.53
N ARG A 183 -22.02 14.30 -11.32
CA ARG A 183 -21.54 14.82 -10.03
C ARG A 183 -21.57 16.35 -10.01
N GLY A 184 -22.54 16.90 -9.34
CA GLY A 184 -22.53 18.28 -8.85
C GLY A 184 -22.44 18.31 -7.33
N ALA A 185 -21.61 17.47 -6.70
CA ALA A 185 -21.67 17.19 -5.28
C ALA A 185 -20.35 17.47 -4.55
N ASP A 186 -20.45 17.71 -3.26
CA ASP A 186 -19.43 17.91 -2.25
C ASP A 186 -18.27 16.89 -2.31
N PHE A 187 -17.04 17.31 -2.00
CA PHE A 187 -15.77 16.58 -2.10
C PHE A 187 -15.76 15.17 -1.46
N SER A 188 -16.47 15.00 -0.34
CA SER A 188 -16.61 13.69 0.31
C SER A 188 -17.43 12.70 -0.50
N THR A 189 -18.40 13.20 -1.25
CA THR A 189 -19.26 12.45 -2.15
C THR A 189 -18.52 12.11 -3.45
N GLU A 190 -17.60 12.97 -3.90
CA GLU A 190 -16.78 12.77 -5.08
C GLU A 190 -15.85 11.55 -4.92
N LEU A 191 -15.17 11.44 -3.79
CA LEU A 191 -14.32 10.27 -3.48
C LEU A 191 -15.10 8.96 -3.43
N MET A 192 -16.28 8.95 -2.81
CA MET A 192 -17.14 7.75 -2.75
C MET A 192 -17.69 7.33 -4.11
N MET A 193 -17.96 8.27 -4.99
CA MET A 193 -18.49 8.00 -6.33
C MET A 193 -17.39 7.59 -7.31
N GLU A 194 -16.21 8.20 -7.26
CA GLU A 194 -15.03 7.71 -7.99
C GLU A 194 -14.81 6.22 -7.68
N ASP A 195 -14.86 5.87 -6.41
CA ASP A 195 -14.67 4.49 -5.97
C ASP A 195 -15.67 3.52 -6.59
N THR A 196 -16.94 3.91 -6.70
CA THR A 196 -17.99 3.06 -7.28
C THR A 196 -17.76 2.76 -8.77
N ALA A 197 -17.38 3.77 -9.57
CA ALA A 197 -17.10 3.60 -10.99
C ALA A 197 -15.90 2.67 -11.23
N TYR A 198 -14.83 2.87 -10.44
CA TYR A 198 -13.63 2.03 -10.52
C TYR A 198 -13.87 0.58 -10.08
N ARG A 199 -14.77 0.34 -9.11
CA ARG A 199 -15.13 -1.03 -8.69
C ARG A 199 -15.85 -1.82 -9.77
N MET A 200 -16.43 -1.14 -10.77
CA MET A 200 -17.14 -1.77 -11.90
C MET A 200 -16.25 -2.04 -13.11
N LEU A 201 -14.96 -1.71 -13.07
CA LEU A 201 -14.04 -2.00 -14.16
C LEU A 201 -13.87 -3.50 -14.35
N SER A 202 -13.66 -3.93 -15.60
CA SER A 202 -13.38 -5.34 -15.93
C SER A 202 -12.11 -5.81 -15.24
N GLN A 203 -12.21 -6.92 -14.53
CA GLN A 203 -11.04 -7.53 -13.88
C GLN A 203 -10.09 -8.08 -14.94
N ASP A 204 -8.79 -8.06 -14.64
CA ASP A 204 -7.71 -8.57 -15.51
C ASP A 204 -7.47 -7.85 -16.84
N GLU A 205 -8.18 -6.75 -17.11
CA GLU A 205 -7.99 -5.95 -18.33
C GLU A 205 -7.28 -4.62 -18.07
N ILE A 206 -6.90 -4.34 -16.82
CA ILE A 206 -6.13 -3.14 -16.47
C ILE A 206 -4.65 -3.41 -16.69
N MET A 207 -4.00 -2.52 -17.43
CA MET A 207 -2.60 -2.62 -17.78
C MET A 207 -1.84 -1.45 -17.17
N LEU A 208 -0.80 -1.73 -16.39
CA LEU A 208 0.15 -0.75 -15.86
C LEU A 208 1.28 -0.53 -16.86
N ALA A 209 1.58 0.71 -17.16
CA ALA A 209 2.75 1.07 -17.95
C ALA A 209 4.05 0.83 -17.16
N HIS A 210 5.03 0.24 -17.83
CA HIS A 210 6.37 0.04 -17.31
C HIS A 210 7.38 0.57 -18.32
N ARG A 211 8.35 1.40 -17.90
CA ARG A 211 9.28 2.11 -18.79
C ARG A 211 10.06 1.18 -19.72
N ASN A 212 10.54 0.07 -19.17
CA ASN A 212 11.48 -0.82 -19.85
C ASN A 212 10.85 -2.13 -20.35
N GLU A 213 9.67 -2.50 -19.82
CA GLU A 213 9.07 -3.79 -20.06
C GLU A 213 7.70 -3.70 -20.75
N GLY A 214 7.31 -2.48 -21.13
CA GLY A 214 6.05 -2.26 -21.81
C GLY A 214 4.85 -2.22 -20.87
N TRP A 215 3.85 -3.04 -21.12
CA TRP A 215 2.62 -3.08 -20.37
C TRP A 215 2.52 -4.35 -19.55
N LYS A 216 2.15 -4.21 -18.27
CA LYS A 216 1.96 -5.32 -17.35
C LYS A 216 0.52 -5.34 -16.84
N LYS A 217 -0.06 -6.53 -16.71
CA LYS A 217 -1.34 -6.67 -16.00
C LYS A 217 -1.16 -6.24 -14.55
N SER A 218 -1.95 -5.29 -14.11
CA SER A 218 -1.91 -4.83 -12.72
C SER A 218 -3.22 -4.13 -12.38
N ASP A 219 -3.97 -4.70 -11.48
CA ASP A 219 -5.19 -4.10 -10.96
C ASP A 219 -4.96 -3.64 -9.51
N PRO A 220 -4.73 -2.33 -9.29
CA PRO A 220 -4.46 -1.80 -7.96
C PRO A 220 -5.62 -1.98 -6.97
N ARG A 221 -6.85 -2.19 -7.48
CA ARG A 221 -8.03 -2.42 -6.64
C ARG A 221 -7.98 -3.75 -5.90
N ARG A 222 -7.41 -4.79 -6.51
CA ARG A 222 -7.36 -6.13 -5.89
C ARG A 222 -6.71 -6.10 -4.52
N LEU A 223 -5.60 -5.38 -4.41
CA LEU A 223 -4.87 -5.24 -3.15
C LEU A 223 -5.66 -4.42 -2.13
N GLU A 224 -6.29 -3.34 -2.59
CA GLU A 224 -7.16 -2.52 -1.76
C GLU A 224 -8.38 -3.31 -1.27
N ASP A 225 -9.09 -3.98 -2.17
CA ASP A 225 -10.26 -4.78 -1.85
C ASP A 225 -9.91 -5.92 -0.88
N TRP A 226 -8.79 -6.62 -1.11
CA TRP A 226 -8.30 -7.65 -0.21
C TRP A 226 -8.12 -7.11 1.21
N PHE A 227 -7.40 -6.01 1.36
CA PHE A 227 -7.13 -5.45 2.68
C PHE A 227 -8.39 -4.87 3.35
N LEU A 228 -9.21 -4.15 2.58
CA LEU A 228 -10.45 -3.57 3.10
C LEU A 228 -11.47 -4.65 3.49
N ASN A 229 -11.53 -5.78 2.76
CA ASN A 229 -12.35 -6.92 3.11
C ASN A 229 -11.85 -7.57 4.41
N ALA A 230 -10.54 -7.73 4.61
CA ALA A 230 -9.99 -8.22 5.86
C ALA A 230 -10.34 -7.29 7.03
N VAL A 231 -10.24 -5.96 6.85
CA VAL A 231 -10.65 -4.98 7.87
C VAL A 231 -12.17 -5.08 8.16
N LYS A 232 -12.99 -5.28 7.14
CA LYS A 232 -14.44 -5.43 7.29
C LYS A 232 -14.80 -6.71 8.04
N GLU A 233 -14.09 -7.79 7.79
CA GLU A 233 -14.36 -9.12 8.38
C GLU A 233 -13.82 -9.23 9.81
N TYR A 234 -12.57 -8.78 10.03
CA TYR A 234 -11.87 -8.97 11.32
C TYR A 234 -11.81 -7.70 12.18
N GLY A 235 -12.30 -6.58 11.68
CA GLY A 235 -12.37 -5.31 12.42
C GLY A 235 -11.17 -4.38 12.22
N GLU A 236 -11.27 -3.19 12.80
CA GLU A 236 -10.28 -2.12 12.68
C GLU A 236 -8.91 -2.46 13.32
N GLN A 237 -8.83 -3.51 14.13
CA GLN A 237 -7.58 -4.00 14.68
C GLN A 237 -6.60 -4.41 13.59
N VAL A 238 -7.07 -5.01 12.47
CA VAL A 238 -6.24 -5.34 11.30
C VAL A 238 -5.48 -4.10 10.81
N ARG A 239 -6.19 -2.97 10.68
CA ARG A 239 -5.55 -1.71 10.25
C ARG A 239 -4.63 -1.13 11.31
N THR A 240 -5.04 -1.16 12.58
CA THR A 240 -4.23 -0.65 13.69
C THR A 240 -2.91 -1.42 13.81
N VAL A 241 -2.96 -2.76 13.83
CA VAL A 241 -1.77 -3.61 13.92
C VAL A 241 -0.89 -3.47 12.68
N SER A 242 -1.46 -3.39 11.48
CA SER A 242 -0.71 -3.12 10.24
C SER A 242 0.07 -1.81 10.34
N ARG A 243 -0.55 -0.74 10.84
CA ARG A 243 0.11 0.55 11.05
C ARG A 243 1.21 0.47 12.10
N CYS A 244 0.98 -0.25 13.20
CA CYS A 244 2.00 -0.47 14.22
C CYS A 244 3.23 -1.20 13.65
N LEU A 245 3.02 -2.28 12.88
CA LEU A 245 4.14 -3.01 12.25
C LEU A 245 4.87 -2.19 11.19
N LYS A 246 4.15 -1.37 10.41
CA LYS A 246 4.81 -0.40 9.52
C LYS A 246 5.66 0.59 10.31
N GLY A 247 5.14 1.11 11.43
CA GLY A 247 5.89 1.99 12.32
C GLY A 247 7.11 1.31 12.95
N TRP A 248 7.01 0.02 13.32
CA TRP A 248 8.13 -0.79 13.73
C TRP A 248 9.19 -0.91 12.63
N LYS A 249 8.76 -1.31 11.43
CA LYS A 249 9.64 -1.40 10.26
C LYS A 249 10.41 -0.09 10.04
N ASP A 250 9.70 1.03 10.00
CA ASP A 250 10.28 2.34 9.73
C ASP A 250 11.30 2.75 10.81
N PHE A 251 11.08 2.35 12.07
CA PHE A 251 12.03 2.58 13.17
C PHE A 251 13.26 1.67 13.09
N GLN A 252 13.06 0.40 12.74
CA GLN A 252 14.14 -0.60 12.71
C GLN A 252 15.10 -0.44 11.52
N TRP A 253 14.62 0.11 10.38
CA TRP A 253 15.42 0.28 9.17
C TRP A 253 15.17 1.63 8.53
N GLN A 254 16.23 2.47 8.48
CA GLN A 254 16.14 3.73 7.74
C GLN A 254 15.99 3.52 6.22
N ASN A 255 16.61 2.47 5.69
CA ASN A 255 16.63 2.12 4.26
C ASN A 255 16.34 0.63 4.08
N GLY A 256 15.23 0.13 4.65
CA GLY A 256 14.91 -1.29 4.60
C GLY A 256 14.14 -1.71 3.35
N ARG A 257 14.39 -2.95 2.87
CA ARG A 257 13.67 -3.57 1.75
C ARG A 257 12.41 -4.34 2.17
N LEU A 258 12.13 -4.42 3.45
CA LEU A 258 10.91 -5.07 3.94
C LEU A 258 9.68 -4.30 3.46
N ALA A 259 8.96 -4.87 2.50
CA ALA A 259 7.78 -4.23 1.94
C ALA A 259 6.64 -4.14 2.96
N SER A 260 5.98 -3.00 3.04
CA SER A 260 4.83 -2.80 3.95
C SER A 260 3.70 -3.79 3.67
N ILE A 261 3.52 -4.19 2.41
CA ILE A 261 2.50 -5.16 2.02
C ILE A 261 2.77 -6.56 2.60
N ALA A 262 4.04 -6.96 2.75
CA ALA A 262 4.39 -8.24 3.39
C ALA A 262 3.98 -8.24 4.88
N LEU A 263 4.15 -7.11 5.57
CA LEU A 263 3.68 -6.96 6.96
C LEU A 263 2.15 -6.97 7.05
N MET A 264 1.47 -6.31 6.11
CA MET A 264 0.00 -6.36 6.05
C MET A 264 -0.51 -7.78 5.77
N ALA A 265 0.19 -8.55 4.91
CA ALA A 265 -0.13 -9.96 4.65
C ALA A 265 0.06 -10.83 5.90
N ALA A 266 1.12 -10.60 6.67
CA ALA A 266 1.31 -11.28 7.96
C ALA A 266 0.16 -10.99 8.93
N VAL A 267 -0.25 -9.73 9.06
CA VAL A 267 -1.39 -9.35 9.92
C VAL A 267 -2.66 -10.07 9.49
N VAL A 268 -3.02 -9.98 8.21
CA VAL A 268 -4.25 -10.62 7.70
C VAL A 268 -4.20 -12.12 7.92
N SER A 269 -3.08 -12.79 7.63
CA SER A 269 -2.91 -14.24 7.84
C SER A 269 -3.15 -14.66 9.29
N VAL A 270 -2.69 -13.89 10.27
CA VAL A 270 -2.92 -14.20 11.69
C VAL A 270 -4.39 -14.02 12.07
N PHE A 271 -5.03 -12.96 11.59
CA PHE A 271 -6.45 -12.73 11.86
C PHE A 271 -7.35 -13.78 11.19
N GLU A 272 -7.01 -14.24 10.00
CA GLU A 272 -7.70 -15.36 9.32
C GLU A 272 -7.64 -16.66 10.14
N LYS A 273 -6.48 -16.95 10.72
CA LYS A 273 -6.26 -18.18 11.50
C LYS A 273 -6.84 -18.13 12.91
N ALA A 274 -6.81 -16.99 13.57
CA ALA A 274 -6.97 -16.91 15.03
C ALA A 274 -7.84 -15.74 15.52
N SER A 275 -8.67 -15.10 14.67
CA SER A 275 -9.46 -13.92 15.05
C SER A 275 -10.36 -14.17 16.30
N ALA A 276 -10.92 -15.37 16.44
CA ALA A 276 -11.75 -15.72 17.59
C ALA A 276 -11.01 -15.73 18.93
N GLY A 277 -9.68 -15.82 18.91
CA GLY A 277 -8.82 -15.79 20.11
C GLY A 277 -8.23 -14.41 20.43
N ILE A 278 -8.44 -13.41 19.56
CA ILE A 278 -7.91 -12.05 19.73
C ILE A 278 -9.02 -11.15 20.27
N PRO A 279 -8.90 -10.61 21.51
CA PRO A 279 -9.92 -9.72 22.06
C PRO A 279 -10.01 -8.41 21.23
N SER A 280 -11.22 -8.03 20.84
CA SER A 280 -11.47 -6.87 19.96
C SER A 280 -11.11 -5.51 20.57
N ASP A 281 -10.95 -5.45 21.89
CA ASP A 281 -10.60 -4.26 22.67
C ASP A 281 -9.14 -4.27 23.16
N ARG A 282 -8.29 -5.17 22.60
CA ARG A 282 -6.89 -5.36 23.03
C ARG A 282 -5.96 -5.35 21.81
N ASP A 283 -5.70 -4.15 21.27
CA ASP A 283 -4.77 -4.00 20.15
C ASP A 283 -3.32 -4.38 20.51
N ASP A 284 -2.94 -4.28 21.80
CA ASP A 284 -1.65 -4.73 22.29
C ASP A 284 -1.51 -6.26 22.21
N ILE A 285 -2.54 -7.00 22.57
CA ILE A 285 -2.56 -8.48 22.43
C ILE A 285 -2.62 -8.88 20.96
N ALA A 286 -3.40 -8.16 20.14
CA ALA A 286 -3.43 -8.39 18.70
C ALA A 286 -2.04 -8.20 18.07
N LEU A 287 -1.33 -7.13 18.46
CA LEU A 287 0.04 -6.88 18.01
C LEU A 287 1.02 -7.96 18.47
N LEU A 288 0.91 -8.42 19.73
CA LEU A 288 1.72 -9.52 20.25
C LEU A 288 1.51 -10.81 19.45
N ARG A 289 0.24 -11.18 19.21
CA ARG A 289 -0.08 -12.39 18.44
C ARG A 289 0.51 -12.36 17.02
N VAL A 290 0.41 -11.23 16.35
CA VAL A 290 1.02 -11.08 15.03
C VAL A 290 2.55 -11.11 15.11
N ALA A 291 3.15 -10.51 16.14
CA ALA A 291 4.59 -10.52 16.32
C ALA A 291 5.15 -11.92 16.62
N GLU A 292 4.39 -12.77 17.33
CA GLU A 292 4.75 -14.17 17.61
C GLU A 292 4.85 -15.01 16.31
N ASP A 293 3.92 -14.84 15.37
CA ASP A 293 3.90 -15.56 14.09
C ASP A 293 4.84 -14.92 13.04
N LEU A 294 5.18 -13.65 13.19
CA LEU A 294 5.93 -12.88 12.19
C LEU A 294 7.29 -13.49 11.81
N PRO A 295 8.12 -14.03 12.73
CA PRO A 295 9.39 -14.64 12.36
C PRO A 295 9.24 -15.82 11.41
N GLU A 296 8.28 -16.71 11.66
CA GLU A 296 7.99 -17.85 10.79
C GLU A 296 7.42 -17.39 9.44
N PHE A 297 6.52 -16.42 9.46
CA PHE A 297 5.95 -15.83 8.23
C PHE A 297 7.03 -15.22 7.33
N LEU A 298 8.01 -14.50 7.88
CA LEU A 298 9.10 -13.87 7.12
C LEU A 298 10.19 -14.87 6.68
N ASP A 299 10.34 -16.00 7.37
CA ASP A 299 11.32 -17.03 7.02
C ASP A 299 10.87 -17.86 5.80
N ASN A 300 9.57 -17.97 5.60
CA ASN A 300 8.96 -18.68 4.48
C ASN A 300 8.77 -17.79 3.24
N GLU A 301 8.38 -18.41 2.13
CA GLU A 301 7.92 -17.69 0.93
C GLU A 301 6.61 -16.96 1.22
N ILE A 302 6.52 -15.70 0.78
CA ILE A 302 5.35 -14.85 1.03
C ILE A 302 4.58 -14.70 -0.29
N PRO A 303 3.48 -15.46 -0.50
CA PRO A 303 2.70 -15.33 -1.72
C PRO A 303 2.02 -13.94 -1.78
N ASN A 304 1.88 -13.42 -3.01
CA ASN A 304 1.06 -12.24 -3.23
C ASN A 304 -0.42 -12.61 -3.00
N PRO A 305 -1.14 -11.94 -2.08
CA PRO A 305 -2.50 -12.33 -1.72
C PRO A 305 -3.53 -12.13 -2.85
N VAL A 306 -3.15 -11.42 -3.92
CA VAL A 306 -4.08 -11.04 -5.00
C VAL A 306 -3.61 -11.42 -6.39
N VAL A 307 -2.36 -11.86 -6.53
CA VAL A 307 -1.77 -12.28 -7.82
C VAL A 307 -1.16 -13.66 -7.67
N ALA A 308 -1.83 -14.66 -8.24
CA ALA A 308 -1.38 -16.04 -8.16
C ALA A 308 0.01 -16.21 -8.83
N GLY A 309 0.90 -16.91 -8.17
CA GLY A 309 2.25 -17.20 -8.65
C GLY A 309 3.26 -16.07 -8.45
N GLU A 310 2.86 -14.92 -7.92
CA GLU A 310 3.76 -13.86 -7.50
C GLU A 310 4.08 -13.96 -6.00
N ARG A 311 5.21 -13.39 -5.61
CA ARG A 311 5.67 -13.38 -4.21
C ARG A 311 6.03 -11.96 -3.79
N LEU A 312 5.70 -11.61 -2.55
CA LEU A 312 6.00 -10.30 -1.96
C LEU A 312 7.47 -10.19 -1.49
N ASP A 313 8.14 -11.31 -1.32
CA ASP A 313 9.54 -11.44 -0.90
C ASP A 313 10.48 -11.67 -2.10
N GLU A 314 9.98 -11.53 -3.34
CA GLU A 314 10.80 -11.66 -4.53
C GLU A 314 11.91 -10.61 -4.56
N GLY A 315 13.14 -11.08 -4.73
CA GLY A 315 14.32 -10.21 -4.73
C GLY A 315 14.89 -9.87 -3.34
N TRP A 316 14.37 -10.43 -2.24
CA TRP A 316 15.07 -10.38 -0.97
C TRP A 316 16.35 -11.22 -1.03
N LYS A 317 17.42 -10.67 -0.51
CA LYS A 317 18.67 -11.43 -0.33
C LYS A 317 18.57 -12.28 0.92
N PRO A 318 19.30 -13.42 0.98
CA PRO A 318 19.32 -14.28 2.18
C PRO A 318 19.69 -13.52 3.46
N GLU A 319 20.63 -12.57 3.38
CA GLU A 319 21.08 -11.77 4.52
C GLU A 319 19.98 -10.81 4.99
N GLU A 320 19.23 -10.20 4.04
CA GLU A 320 18.09 -9.33 4.35
C GLU A 320 16.97 -10.12 5.04
N ARG A 321 16.64 -11.31 4.52
CA ARG A 321 15.65 -12.20 5.14
C ARG A 321 16.08 -12.59 6.56
N SER A 322 17.33 -12.97 6.75
CA SER A 322 17.85 -13.34 8.06
C SER A 322 17.78 -12.20 9.06
N ASP A 323 18.06 -10.96 8.63
CA ASP A 323 17.95 -9.76 9.46
C ASP A 323 16.47 -9.46 9.81
N PHE A 324 15.55 -9.57 8.85
CA PHE A 324 14.12 -9.39 9.10
C PHE A 324 13.58 -10.38 10.11
N VAL A 325 13.94 -11.66 9.97
CA VAL A 325 13.55 -12.75 10.89
C VAL A 325 14.13 -12.51 12.28
N ALA A 326 15.41 -12.13 12.37
CA ALA A 326 16.08 -11.87 13.65
C ALA A 326 15.42 -10.71 14.41
N LYS A 327 15.12 -9.60 13.72
CA LYS A 327 14.43 -8.46 14.32
C LYS A 327 12.97 -8.76 14.67
N ALA A 328 12.28 -9.58 13.88
CA ALA A 328 10.92 -10.04 14.22
C ALA A 328 10.92 -10.91 15.50
N LYS A 329 11.92 -11.76 15.70
CA LYS A 329 12.09 -12.52 16.96
C LYS A 329 12.29 -11.60 18.16
N VAL A 330 13.11 -10.55 17.99
CA VAL A 330 13.31 -9.54 19.04
C VAL A 330 12.01 -8.78 19.33
N LEU A 331 11.25 -8.40 18.31
CA LEU A 331 9.95 -7.77 18.47
C LEU A 331 9.00 -8.64 19.31
N ALA A 332 8.83 -9.90 18.93
CA ALA A 332 7.99 -10.85 19.66
C ALA A 332 8.41 -10.97 21.13
N GLN A 333 9.72 -11.15 21.39
CA GLN A 333 10.24 -11.25 22.76
C GLN A 333 9.98 -9.96 23.56
N ARG A 334 10.26 -8.78 22.99
CA ARG A 334 10.06 -7.50 23.68
C ARG A 334 8.58 -7.20 23.97
N LEU A 335 7.69 -7.56 23.07
CA LEU A 335 6.25 -7.46 23.32
C LEU A 335 5.79 -8.43 24.41
N ALA A 336 6.29 -9.67 24.41
CA ALA A 336 6.01 -10.63 25.48
C ALA A 336 6.54 -10.13 26.84
N ASP A 337 7.77 -9.60 26.88
CA ASP A 337 8.35 -9.03 28.09
C ASP A 337 7.50 -7.85 28.62
N ALA A 338 7.03 -6.97 27.72
CA ALA A 338 6.21 -5.82 28.08
C ALA A 338 4.82 -6.21 28.61
N LEU A 339 4.17 -7.19 27.96
CA LEU A 339 2.73 -7.42 28.14
C LEU A 339 2.42 -8.66 29.01
N VAL A 340 3.33 -9.65 29.07
CA VAL A 340 3.07 -10.96 29.69
C VAL A 340 3.98 -11.20 30.89
N HIS A 341 5.30 -10.97 30.71
CA HIS A 341 6.30 -11.43 31.65
C HIS A 341 6.58 -10.43 32.79
N SER A 342 6.26 -9.15 32.61
CA SER A 342 6.49 -8.10 33.60
C SER A 342 5.20 -7.52 34.16
N SER A 343 5.24 -7.14 35.45
CA SER A 343 4.24 -6.29 36.07
C SER A 343 4.72 -4.84 36.25
N ASP A 344 5.96 -4.57 35.86
CA ASP A 344 6.57 -3.24 35.94
C ASP A 344 6.23 -2.45 34.65
N ARG A 345 5.46 -1.38 34.84
CA ARG A 345 5.05 -0.51 33.74
C ARG A 345 6.21 0.25 33.09
N ALA A 346 7.25 0.59 33.86
CA ALA A 346 8.41 1.29 33.33
C ALA A 346 9.23 0.36 32.39
N LEU A 347 9.38 -0.92 32.76
CA LEU A 347 10.00 -1.93 31.89
C LEU A 347 9.15 -2.20 30.64
N ALA A 348 7.81 -2.14 30.75
CA ALA A 348 6.95 -2.27 29.60
C ALA A 348 7.12 -1.09 28.62
N VAL A 349 7.23 0.14 29.11
CA VAL A 349 7.55 1.32 28.28
C VAL A 349 8.88 1.14 27.57
N GLU A 350 9.95 0.79 28.32
CA GLU A 350 11.29 0.57 27.79
C GLU A 350 11.28 -0.49 26.66
N ALA A 351 10.66 -1.63 26.91
CA ALA A 351 10.58 -2.72 25.93
C ALA A 351 9.84 -2.31 24.65
N LEU A 352 8.78 -1.52 24.75
CA LEU A 352 8.06 -1.00 23.60
C LEU A 352 8.85 0.10 22.88
N GLN A 353 9.51 1.01 23.61
CA GLN A 353 10.32 2.07 23.02
C GLN A 353 11.55 1.51 22.29
N ASP A 354 12.15 0.42 22.76
CA ASP A 354 13.22 -0.29 22.05
C ASP A 354 12.79 -0.73 20.63
N GLN A 355 11.50 -1.04 20.45
CA GLN A 355 11.00 -1.55 19.17
C GLN A 355 10.38 -0.48 18.28
N PHE A 356 9.77 0.57 18.85
CA PHE A 356 8.98 1.56 18.12
C PHE A 356 9.51 3.00 18.25
N GLY A 357 10.56 3.18 19.07
CA GLY A 357 11.15 4.48 19.36
C GLY A 357 10.33 5.35 20.32
N GLY A 358 10.77 6.59 20.48
CA GLY A 358 10.14 7.57 21.38
C GLY A 358 8.72 8.01 20.98
N ARG A 359 8.15 7.42 19.92
CA ARG A 359 6.74 7.60 19.55
C ARG A 359 5.79 6.79 20.46
N ILE A 360 6.31 5.82 21.21
CA ILE A 360 5.58 5.15 22.30
C ILE A 360 5.53 6.11 23.48
N PRO A 361 4.34 6.41 24.05
CA PRO A 361 4.20 7.31 25.17
C PRO A 361 4.83 6.71 26.45
N ASP A 362 5.49 7.54 27.24
CA ASP A 362 6.10 7.21 28.53
C ASP A 362 5.16 7.49 29.73
N ASP A 363 3.95 7.96 29.46
CA ASP A 363 2.93 8.17 30.49
C ASP A 363 2.45 6.84 31.07
N LEU A 364 2.93 6.51 32.27
CA LEU A 364 2.62 5.27 32.98
C LEU A 364 1.12 5.08 33.28
N THR A 365 0.30 6.12 33.19
CA THR A 365 -1.16 6.00 33.37
C THR A 365 -1.85 5.28 32.22
N LEU A 366 -1.18 5.20 31.06
CA LEU A 366 -1.66 4.47 29.89
C LEU A 366 -1.38 2.95 29.97
N TYR A 367 -0.60 2.54 30.96
CA TYR A 367 -0.24 1.16 31.24
C TYR A 367 -0.92 0.69 32.51
N VAL A 368 -1.83 -0.26 32.42
CA VAL A 368 -2.61 -0.70 33.57
C VAL A 368 -2.37 -2.20 33.85
N PRO A 369 -2.56 -2.67 35.08
CA PRO A 369 -2.50 -4.11 35.36
C PRO A 369 -3.52 -4.88 34.54
N ASP A 370 -3.14 -6.04 34.00
CA ASP A 370 -4.02 -6.91 33.24
C ASP A 370 -4.46 -8.13 34.08
N ALA A 371 -5.63 -8.04 34.68
CA ALA A 371 -6.21 -9.13 35.45
C ALA A 371 -6.77 -10.28 34.55
N GLY A 372 -6.94 -10.03 33.25
CA GLY A 372 -7.54 -11.01 32.30
C GLY A 372 -6.56 -12.03 31.73
N LEU A 373 -5.26 -11.72 31.73
CA LEU A 373 -4.21 -12.61 31.21
C LEU A 373 -3.75 -13.68 32.22
N GLU A 374 -3.90 -13.45 33.53
CA GLU A 374 -3.50 -14.42 34.55
C GLU A 374 -4.22 -15.77 34.46
N THR A 375 -5.40 -15.81 33.86
CA THR A 375 -6.23 -17.02 33.75
C THR A 375 -5.98 -17.82 32.47
N LYS A 376 -5.11 -17.32 31.56
CA LYS A 376 -4.84 -17.92 30.23
C LYS A 376 -3.36 -18.16 29.92
N SER A 377 -2.47 -18.05 30.91
CA SER A 377 -1.03 -18.22 30.68
C SER A 377 -0.65 -19.59 30.11
N ASP A 378 -1.45 -20.63 30.38
CA ASP A 378 -1.20 -21.98 29.87
C ASP A 378 -1.57 -22.14 28.37
N ASP A 379 -2.51 -21.31 27.86
CA ASP A 379 -2.89 -21.31 26.43
C ASP A 379 -1.92 -20.48 25.55
N LEU A 380 -1.15 -19.56 26.16
CA LEU A 380 -0.19 -18.70 25.45
C LEU A 380 1.18 -19.36 25.24
N ALA A 381 1.45 -20.49 25.92
CA ALA A 381 2.77 -21.13 25.92
C ALA A 381 2.91 -22.31 24.94
N ALA A 382 1.87 -22.69 24.20
CA ALA A 382 1.98 -23.76 23.23
C ALA A 382 2.14 -23.22 21.80
N PRO A 383 3.27 -23.44 21.11
CA PRO A 383 3.32 -23.20 19.68
C PRO A 383 2.30 -24.11 19.01
N ALA A 384 1.37 -23.54 18.24
CA ALA A 384 0.43 -24.33 17.46
C ALA A 384 1.20 -25.23 16.51
N ALA A 385 1.18 -26.52 16.77
CA ALA A 385 1.70 -27.52 15.85
C ALA A 385 0.83 -27.47 14.58
N LEU A 386 1.38 -26.96 13.50
CA LEU A 386 0.80 -26.97 12.17
C LEU A 386 0.45 -28.41 11.79
N THR A 387 -0.82 -28.74 11.71
CA THR A 387 -1.26 -29.99 11.12
C THR A 387 -1.15 -29.88 9.60
N LEU A 388 -0.36 -30.77 9.01
CA LEU A 388 -0.08 -30.89 7.55
C LEU A 388 -1.35 -30.98 6.64
N GLY A 389 -2.53 -31.01 7.19
CA GLY A 389 -3.78 -31.19 6.42
C GLY A 389 -4.37 -29.94 5.75
N MET A 390 -3.82 -28.73 6.01
CA MET A 390 -4.31 -27.50 5.37
C MET A 390 -3.51 -27.09 4.12
N VAL A 391 -2.27 -27.56 3.99
CA VAL A 391 -1.46 -27.31 2.79
C VAL A 391 -2.03 -28.05 1.59
N ASP A 392 -2.50 -29.28 1.79
CA ASP A 392 -3.09 -30.11 0.72
C ASP A 392 -4.41 -29.55 0.15
N LYS A 393 -5.17 -28.74 0.92
CA LYS A 393 -6.40 -28.13 0.44
C LYS A 393 -6.16 -26.91 -0.44
N MET A 394 -5.11 -26.13 -0.15
CA MET A 394 -4.71 -24.99 -0.98
C MET A 394 -4.04 -25.44 -2.29
N GLU A 395 -3.32 -26.56 -2.29
CA GLU A 395 -2.72 -27.13 -3.50
C GLU A 395 -3.76 -27.76 -4.43
N ALA A 396 -4.84 -28.33 -3.91
CA ALA A 396 -5.92 -28.94 -4.71
C ALA A 396 -6.79 -27.89 -5.44
N GLU A 397 -7.04 -26.74 -4.84
CA GLU A 397 -7.78 -25.62 -5.48
C GLU A 397 -6.92 -24.84 -6.48
N ASN A 398 -5.58 -24.80 -6.30
CA ASN A 398 -4.68 -24.10 -7.24
C ASN A 398 -4.35 -24.89 -8.51
N ASN A 399 -4.49 -26.21 -8.51
CA ASN A 399 -4.18 -27.04 -9.68
C ASN A 399 -5.21 -26.91 -10.82
N ASP A 400 -6.43 -26.49 -10.56
CA ASP A 400 -7.45 -26.21 -11.58
C ASP A 400 -7.29 -24.85 -12.29
N LEU A 401 -6.45 -23.94 -11.74
CA LEU A 401 -6.21 -22.60 -12.31
C LEU A 401 -4.85 -22.46 -13.01
N ALA A 402 -3.98 -23.46 -12.95
CA ALA A 402 -2.60 -23.40 -13.46
C ALA A 402 -2.44 -23.52 -14.97
N ALA A 403 -3.54 -23.56 -15.77
CA ALA A 403 -3.50 -23.74 -17.22
C ALA A 403 -3.46 -22.44 -18.04
N VAL A 404 -3.41 -21.24 -17.42
CA VAL A 404 -3.40 -19.97 -18.16
C VAL A 404 -2.24 -19.05 -17.76
N ASN A 405 -1.21 -19.07 -18.60
CA ASN A 405 -0.20 -18.02 -18.87
C ASN A 405 0.70 -17.46 -17.75
N LYS A 406 1.93 -17.94 -17.78
CA LYS A 406 3.14 -17.22 -17.30
C LYS A 406 3.37 -15.96 -18.14
N GLN A 407 3.09 -14.76 -17.58
CA GLN A 407 3.79 -13.52 -17.94
C GLN A 407 3.41 -12.37 -16.98
N GLY A 408 4.43 -11.76 -16.34
CA GLY A 408 4.40 -10.39 -15.87
C GLY A 408 4.34 -10.17 -14.37
N GLY A 409 5.49 -10.16 -13.68
CA GLY A 409 5.60 -9.64 -12.32
C GLY A 409 5.66 -8.10 -12.29
N GLY A 410 4.77 -7.45 -11.56
CA GLY A 410 4.84 -6.04 -11.21
C GLY A 410 5.22 -5.90 -9.72
N ARG A 411 6.20 -5.02 -9.41
CA ARG A 411 6.58 -4.71 -8.04
C ARG A 411 5.69 -3.60 -7.51
N TYR A 412 5.16 -3.79 -6.33
CA TYR A 412 4.46 -2.75 -5.58
C TYR A 412 5.41 -2.14 -4.54
N GLY A 413 5.49 -0.80 -4.52
CA GLY A 413 6.24 0.00 -3.56
C GLY A 413 5.66 0.01 -2.14
#